data_1c1f8858be02af9e1af4d0c458e641be
#
_entry.id   1c1f8858be02af9e1af4d0c458e641be
#
_cell.length_a   1.000
_cell.length_b   1.000
_cell.length_c   1.000
_cell.angle_alpha   90.00
_cell.angle_beta   90.00
_cell.angle_gamma   90.00
#
_symmetry.space_group_name_H-M   'P 1'
#
loop_
_entity.id
_entity.type
_entity.pdbx_description
1 polymer ?
#
loop_
_entity_poly.entity_id
_entity_poly.type
_entity_poly.pdbx_seq_one_letter_code
_entity_poly.pdbx_strand_id
1 'polypeptide(L)'
;TRPEWDFRGDLLSVGAILAWTVYLFATKNARKHLDAIELQTTLTLVAAVAALPIALVSGQDMGVSGSDWKFLALLALVGGAGHTLVNFAHSNTKLVLVSLMFLAVPILSTAWAALFLGESLNIWQMAGMGIVLISLGTIIYTMEHREGH
;
A
#
# COMPACT_ATOMS: atom_id res chain seq x y z
N THR A 1 -15.26 -17.72 -13.63
CA THR A 1 -15.31 -18.29 -12.26
C THR A 1 -16.10 -17.36 -11.40
N ARG A 2 -17.14 -17.87 -10.74
CA ARG A 2 -17.90 -17.08 -9.74
C ARG A 2 -17.00 -16.90 -8.52
N PRO A 3 -16.93 -15.72 -7.91
CA PRO A 3 -16.23 -15.55 -6.65
C PRO A 3 -16.92 -16.44 -5.60
N GLU A 4 -16.21 -17.44 -5.12
CA GLU A 4 -16.69 -18.21 -3.98
C GLU A 4 -16.52 -17.35 -2.73
N TRP A 5 -17.60 -17.23 -1.96
CA TRP A 5 -17.56 -16.51 -0.69
C TRP A 5 -16.71 -17.30 0.30
N ASP A 6 -15.56 -16.75 0.66
CA ASP A 6 -14.69 -17.29 1.71
C ASP A 6 -14.74 -16.38 2.94
N PHE A 7 -15.57 -16.72 3.90
CA PHE A 7 -15.73 -15.97 5.14
C PHE A 7 -14.40 -15.78 5.90
N ARG A 8 -13.47 -16.74 5.82
CA ARG A 8 -12.15 -16.61 6.45
C ARG A 8 -11.29 -15.57 5.73
N GLY A 9 -11.30 -15.59 4.41
CA GLY A 9 -10.61 -14.59 3.60
C GLY A 9 -11.16 -13.19 3.83
N ASP A 10 -12.48 -13.04 3.88
CA ASP A 10 -13.14 -11.76 4.16
C ASP A 10 -12.79 -11.23 5.56
N LEU A 11 -12.82 -12.09 6.58
CA LEU A 11 -12.44 -11.71 7.94
C LEU A 11 -10.97 -11.28 8.05
N LEU A 12 -10.07 -11.98 7.38
CA LEU A 12 -8.65 -11.62 7.32
C LEU A 12 -8.46 -10.28 6.60
N SER A 13 -9.22 -10.02 5.53
CA SER A 13 -9.20 -8.76 4.80
C SER A 13 -9.64 -7.58 5.67
N VAL A 14 -10.71 -7.75 6.44
CA VAL A 14 -11.15 -6.74 7.42
C VAL A 14 -10.08 -6.52 8.49
N GLY A 15 -9.48 -7.58 9.02
CA GLY A 15 -8.37 -7.49 9.97
C GLY A 15 -7.16 -6.73 9.40
N ALA A 16 -6.81 -6.99 8.14
CA ALA A 16 -5.74 -6.29 7.45
C ALA A 16 -6.02 -4.79 7.30
N ILE A 17 -7.27 -4.41 6.95
CA ILE A 17 -7.68 -2.99 6.83
C ILE A 17 -7.58 -2.29 8.20
N LEU A 18 -8.03 -2.93 9.28
CA LEU A 18 -7.92 -2.37 10.63
C LEU A 18 -6.45 -2.20 11.03
N ALA A 19 -5.61 -3.20 10.81
CA ALA A 19 -4.18 -3.13 11.08
C ALA A 19 -3.50 -2.03 10.25
N TRP A 20 -3.86 -1.89 8.97
CA TRP A 20 -3.38 -0.81 8.12
C TRP A 20 -3.78 0.56 8.63
N THR A 21 -5.01 0.72 9.11
CA THR A 21 -5.49 1.97 9.70
C THR A 21 -4.66 2.36 10.92
N VAL A 22 -4.44 1.41 11.84
CA VAL A 22 -3.58 1.62 13.01
C VAL A 22 -2.16 1.99 12.59
N TYR A 23 -1.61 1.32 11.59
CA TYR A 23 -0.29 1.62 11.02
C TYR A 23 -0.22 3.07 10.52
N LEU A 24 -1.21 3.56 9.76
CA LEU A 24 -1.23 4.95 9.25
C LEU A 24 -1.25 5.98 10.39
N PHE A 25 -2.03 5.76 11.43
CA PHE A 25 -2.05 6.65 12.60
C PHE A 25 -0.72 6.61 13.37
N ALA A 26 -0.18 5.43 13.58
CA ALA A 26 1.09 5.25 14.29
C ALA A 26 2.26 5.90 13.55
N THR A 27 2.36 5.68 12.23
CA THR A 27 3.41 6.30 11.41
C THR A 27 3.27 7.81 11.34
N LYS A 28 2.05 8.34 11.19
CA LYS A 28 1.80 9.79 11.25
C LYS A 28 2.28 10.39 12.58
N ASN A 29 2.05 9.71 13.70
CA ASN A 29 2.51 10.18 14.99
C ASN A 29 4.03 10.06 15.14
N ALA A 30 4.63 8.94 14.71
CA ALA A 30 6.07 8.71 14.75
C ALA A 30 6.84 9.73 13.91
N ARG A 31 6.27 10.19 12.78
CA ARG A 31 6.85 11.24 11.92
C ARG A 31 6.98 12.61 12.58
N LYS A 32 6.44 12.81 13.77
CA LYS A 32 6.70 14.02 14.57
C LYS A 32 8.08 14.00 15.24
N HIS A 33 8.68 12.83 15.40
CA HIS A 33 9.90 12.60 16.16
C HIS A 33 11.02 11.95 15.33
N LEU A 34 10.67 11.23 14.26
CA LEU A 34 11.60 10.51 13.41
C LEU A 34 11.55 11.07 12.00
N ASP A 35 12.66 11.07 11.29
CA ASP A 35 12.65 11.36 9.85
C ASP A 35 12.09 10.18 9.04
N ALA A 36 11.88 10.36 7.72
CA ALA A 36 11.26 9.34 6.88
C ALA A 36 12.14 8.09 6.74
N ILE A 37 13.46 8.26 6.69
CA ILE A 37 14.42 7.18 6.50
C ILE A 37 14.57 6.40 7.79
N GLU A 38 14.71 7.10 8.92
CA GLU A 38 14.77 6.48 10.26
C GLU A 38 13.53 5.64 10.54
N LEU A 39 12.34 6.21 10.29
CA LEU A 39 11.09 5.50 10.48
C LEU A 39 11.01 4.27 9.57
N GLN A 40 11.30 4.43 8.27
CA GLN A 40 11.24 3.31 7.34
C GLN A 40 12.23 2.20 7.70
N THR A 41 13.45 2.56 8.06
CA THR A 41 14.47 1.59 8.49
C THR A 41 14.00 0.81 9.73
N THR A 42 13.49 1.53 10.73
CA THR A 42 12.98 0.92 11.97
C THR A 42 11.82 -0.03 11.68
N LEU A 43 10.84 0.40 10.88
CA LEU A 43 9.69 -0.43 10.51
C LEU A 43 10.11 -1.68 9.75
N THR A 44 11.05 -1.55 8.82
CA THR A 44 11.57 -2.69 8.05
C THR A 44 12.29 -3.70 8.95
N LEU A 45 13.13 -3.23 9.88
CA LEU A 45 13.82 -4.09 10.83
C LEU A 45 12.84 -4.81 11.76
N VAL A 46 11.87 -4.10 12.32
CA VAL A 46 10.84 -4.69 13.18
C VAL A 46 10.02 -5.73 12.42
N ALA A 47 9.61 -5.41 11.18
CA ALA A 47 8.87 -6.35 10.35
C ALA A 47 9.70 -7.60 10.01
N ALA A 48 10.99 -7.46 9.70
CA ALA A 48 11.88 -8.57 9.43
C ALA A 48 12.05 -9.48 10.65
N VAL A 49 12.27 -8.89 11.83
CA VAL A 49 12.37 -9.64 13.09
C VAL A 49 11.06 -10.36 13.42
N ALA A 50 9.91 -9.71 13.22
CA ALA A 50 8.61 -10.32 13.48
C ALA A 50 8.24 -11.42 12.48
N ALA A 51 8.65 -11.28 11.21
CA ALA A 51 8.37 -12.27 10.17
C ALA A 51 9.29 -13.50 10.27
N LEU A 52 10.50 -13.36 10.79
CA LEU A 52 11.49 -14.43 10.83
C LEU A 52 11.02 -15.70 11.55
N PRO A 53 10.43 -15.66 12.76
CA PRO A 53 9.90 -16.85 13.41
C PRO A 53 8.82 -17.57 12.59
N ILE A 54 7.94 -16.77 11.96
CA ILE A 54 6.85 -17.30 11.12
C ILE A 54 7.44 -18.01 9.91
N ALA A 55 8.44 -17.42 9.26
CA ALA A 55 9.12 -18.01 8.12
C ALA A 55 9.82 -19.32 8.51
N LEU A 56 10.51 -19.35 9.65
CA LEU A 56 11.21 -20.56 10.13
C LEU A 56 10.27 -21.72 10.47
N VAL A 57 9.07 -21.43 11.00
CA VAL A 57 8.08 -22.46 11.38
C VAL A 57 7.20 -22.88 10.19
N SER A 58 7.13 -22.06 9.14
CA SER A 58 6.29 -22.35 7.97
C SER A 58 6.66 -23.60 7.19
N GLY A 59 7.89 -24.11 7.36
CA GLY A 59 8.42 -25.25 6.61
C GLY A 59 8.65 -24.97 5.12
N GLN A 60 8.55 -23.71 4.71
CA GLN A 60 8.82 -23.30 3.32
C GLN A 60 10.32 -23.26 3.06
N ASP A 61 10.71 -23.65 1.84
CA ASP A 61 12.09 -23.48 1.41
C ASP A 61 12.41 -21.98 1.31
N MET A 62 13.38 -21.53 2.10
CA MET A 62 13.87 -20.16 2.08
C MET A 62 15.09 -19.99 1.16
N GLY A 63 15.45 -21.03 0.42
CA GLY A 63 16.53 -20.99 -0.56
C GLY A 63 16.15 -20.10 -1.74
N VAL A 64 16.95 -19.06 -1.99
CA VAL A 64 16.76 -18.17 -3.12
C VAL A 64 17.77 -18.52 -4.20
N SER A 65 17.28 -18.83 -5.40
CA SER A 65 18.15 -19.04 -6.57
C SER A 65 18.98 -17.80 -6.87
N GLY A 66 20.24 -17.96 -7.31
CA GLY A 66 21.11 -16.85 -7.64
C GLY A 66 20.52 -15.88 -8.68
N SER A 67 19.64 -16.40 -9.58
CA SER A 67 18.92 -15.58 -10.57
C SER A 67 17.83 -14.71 -9.95
N ASP A 68 17.28 -15.07 -8.80
CA ASP A 68 16.12 -14.42 -8.20
C ASP A 68 16.50 -13.28 -7.25
N TRP A 69 17.76 -13.25 -6.81
CA TRP A 69 18.28 -12.18 -5.97
C TRP A 69 18.10 -10.79 -6.56
N LYS A 70 18.22 -10.66 -7.87
CA LYS A 70 17.98 -9.37 -8.57
C LYS A 70 16.53 -8.89 -8.44
N PHE A 71 15.57 -9.82 -8.48
CA PHE A 71 14.16 -9.47 -8.32
C PHE A 71 13.84 -9.12 -6.87
N LEU A 72 14.42 -9.83 -5.90
CA LEU A 72 14.28 -9.49 -4.48
C LEU A 72 14.92 -8.13 -4.18
N ALA A 73 16.10 -7.86 -4.71
CA ALA A 73 16.75 -6.57 -4.54
C ALA A 73 15.89 -5.43 -5.16
N LEU A 74 15.35 -5.64 -6.37
CA LEU A 74 14.47 -4.67 -7.02
C LEU A 74 13.19 -4.45 -6.20
N LEU A 75 12.55 -5.51 -5.72
CA LEU A 75 11.37 -5.44 -4.88
C LEU A 75 11.65 -4.67 -3.59
N ALA A 76 12.77 -4.96 -2.92
CA ALA A 76 13.18 -4.26 -1.70
C ALA A 76 13.46 -2.78 -1.94
N LEU A 77 14.16 -2.44 -3.01
CA LEU A 77 14.49 -1.05 -3.36
C LEU A 77 13.24 -0.25 -3.76
N VAL A 78 12.44 -0.78 -4.67
CA VAL A 78 11.24 -0.07 -5.16
C VAL A 78 10.18 0.02 -4.06
N GLY A 79 9.94 -1.08 -3.34
CA GLY A 79 9.02 -1.09 -2.20
C GLY A 79 9.48 -0.19 -1.07
N GLY A 80 10.77 -0.28 -0.69
CA GLY A 80 11.35 0.57 0.34
C GLY A 80 11.31 2.05 -0.01
N ALA A 81 11.63 2.41 -1.26
CA ALA A 81 11.52 3.79 -1.75
C ALA A 81 10.06 4.28 -1.71
N GLY A 82 9.10 3.46 -2.16
CA GLY A 82 7.68 3.80 -2.11
C GLY A 82 7.20 4.08 -0.69
N HIS A 83 7.51 3.21 0.26
CA HIS A 83 7.16 3.41 1.66
C HIS A 83 7.86 4.64 2.29
N THR A 84 9.11 4.89 1.93
CA THR A 84 9.82 6.09 2.38
C THR A 84 9.15 7.36 1.88
N LEU A 85 8.71 7.40 0.63
CA LEU A 85 7.95 8.53 0.07
C LEU A 85 6.60 8.74 0.78
N VAL A 86 5.88 7.67 1.10
CA VAL A 86 4.65 7.74 1.91
C VAL A 86 4.94 8.29 3.30
N ASN A 87 6.00 7.81 3.95
CA ASN A 87 6.42 8.31 5.25
C ASN A 87 6.82 9.79 5.19
N PHE A 88 7.47 10.23 4.13
CA PHE A 88 7.74 11.65 3.89
C PHE A 88 6.45 12.46 3.73
N ALA A 89 5.49 11.97 2.95
CA ALA A 89 4.20 12.62 2.76
C ALA A 89 3.43 12.78 4.10
N HIS A 90 3.55 11.82 5.02
CA HIS A 90 2.89 11.88 6.34
C HIS A 90 3.30 13.09 7.19
N SER A 91 4.51 13.62 7.06
CA SER A 91 4.93 14.82 7.79
C SER A 91 4.44 16.12 7.15
N ASN A 92 4.25 16.12 5.84
CA ASN A 92 3.99 17.32 5.06
C ASN A 92 2.52 17.44 4.61
N THR A 93 1.70 16.40 4.84
CA THR A 93 0.35 16.32 4.30
C THR A 93 -0.63 15.85 5.36
N LYS A 94 -1.89 16.26 5.26
CA LYS A 94 -2.96 15.76 6.14
C LYS A 94 -3.15 14.26 5.93
N LEU A 95 -3.29 13.51 7.03
CA LEU A 95 -3.48 12.06 6.99
C LEU A 95 -4.65 11.64 6.08
N VAL A 96 -5.74 12.40 6.11
CA VAL A 96 -6.92 12.16 5.27
C VAL A 96 -6.53 12.18 3.79
N LEU A 97 -5.72 13.16 3.35
CA LEU A 97 -5.30 13.26 1.95
C LEU A 97 -4.40 12.07 1.56
N VAL A 98 -3.44 11.70 2.42
CA VAL A 98 -2.60 10.51 2.19
C VAL A 98 -3.46 9.25 2.08
N SER A 99 -4.42 9.07 2.99
CA SER A 99 -5.34 7.91 2.96
C SER A 99 -6.20 7.87 1.70
N LEU A 100 -6.67 9.03 1.23
CA LEU A 100 -7.44 9.12 -0.02
C LEU A 100 -6.59 8.76 -1.23
N MET A 101 -5.30 9.13 -1.26
CA MET A 101 -4.40 8.77 -2.34
C MET A 101 -4.19 7.26 -2.46
N PHE A 102 -4.29 6.50 -1.35
CA PHE A 102 -4.27 5.04 -1.41
C PHE A 102 -5.44 4.42 -2.18
N LEU A 103 -6.56 5.14 -2.35
CA LEU A 103 -7.66 4.69 -3.20
C LEU A 103 -7.27 4.67 -4.70
N ALA A 104 -6.24 5.40 -5.09
CA ALA A 104 -5.70 5.34 -6.45
C ALA A 104 -4.86 4.08 -6.72
N VAL A 105 -4.36 3.40 -5.67
CA VAL A 105 -3.48 2.23 -5.82
C VAL A 105 -4.13 1.09 -6.61
N PRO A 106 -5.38 0.64 -6.30
CA PRO A 106 -6.04 -0.39 -7.09
C PRO A 106 -6.23 0.01 -8.57
N ILE A 107 -6.48 1.30 -8.82
CA ILE A 107 -6.66 1.83 -10.18
C ILE A 107 -5.34 1.75 -10.95
N LEU A 108 -4.26 2.24 -10.34
CA LEU A 108 -2.92 2.21 -10.94
C LEU A 108 -2.43 0.78 -11.15
N SER A 109 -2.62 -0.12 -10.17
CA SER A 109 -2.23 -1.52 -10.32
C SER A 109 -3.00 -2.23 -11.44
N THR A 110 -4.29 -1.97 -11.57
CA THR A 110 -5.12 -2.51 -12.65
C THR A 110 -4.70 -1.95 -14.01
N ALA A 111 -4.40 -0.65 -14.09
CA ALA A 111 -3.88 -0.05 -15.32
C ALA A 111 -2.52 -0.64 -15.73
N TRP A 112 -1.61 -0.86 -14.77
CA TRP A 112 -0.32 -1.52 -15.01
C TRP A 112 -0.50 -2.96 -15.47
N ALA A 113 -1.41 -3.73 -14.86
CA ALA A 113 -1.71 -5.10 -15.28
C ALA A 113 -2.23 -5.14 -16.72
N ALA A 114 -3.12 -4.23 -17.10
CA ALA A 114 -3.60 -4.13 -18.48
C ALA A 114 -2.48 -3.78 -19.47
N LEU A 115 -1.59 -2.83 -19.12
CA LEU A 115 -0.53 -2.36 -20.01
C LEU A 115 0.62 -3.36 -20.17
N PHE A 116 1.05 -4.02 -19.09
CA PHE A 116 2.25 -4.86 -19.10
C PHE A 116 1.96 -6.36 -19.16
N LEU A 117 0.81 -6.79 -18.65
CA LEU A 117 0.41 -8.21 -18.65
C LEU A 117 -0.64 -8.52 -19.72
N GLY A 118 -1.15 -7.49 -20.44
CA GLY A 118 -2.17 -7.66 -21.46
C GLY A 118 -3.53 -8.08 -20.92
N GLU A 119 -3.82 -7.82 -19.64
CA GLU A 119 -5.10 -8.15 -19.04
C GLU A 119 -6.22 -7.29 -19.64
N SER A 120 -7.33 -7.93 -20.01
CA SER A 120 -8.50 -7.22 -20.53
C SER A 120 -9.32 -6.63 -19.37
N LEU A 121 -9.58 -5.32 -19.43
CA LEU A 121 -10.43 -4.65 -18.47
C LEU A 121 -11.90 -4.87 -18.78
N ASN A 122 -12.68 -5.28 -17.77
CA ASN A 122 -14.13 -5.35 -17.89
C ASN A 122 -14.71 -3.93 -17.78
N ILE A 123 -15.82 -3.68 -18.48
CA ILE A 123 -16.53 -2.40 -18.47
C ILE A 123 -16.93 -1.96 -17.03
N TRP A 124 -17.27 -2.91 -16.17
CA TRP A 124 -17.61 -2.64 -14.76
C TRP A 124 -16.40 -2.20 -13.93
N GLN A 125 -15.23 -2.76 -14.23
CA GLN A 125 -13.97 -2.31 -13.61
C GLN A 125 -13.63 -0.90 -14.04
N MET A 126 -13.75 -0.59 -15.35
CA MET A 126 -13.52 0.77 -15.87
C MET A 126 -14.49 1.77 -15.27
N ALA A 127 -15.77 1.43 -15.15
CA ALA A 127 -16.78 2.29 -14.52
C ALA A 127 -16.45 2.54 -13.03
N GLY A 128 -16.10 1.49 -12.28
CA GLY A 128 -15.71 1.61 -10.88
C GLY A 128 -14.47 2.49 -10.69
N MET A 129 -13.43 2.29 -11.51
CA MET A 129 -12.23 3.14 -11.49
C MET A 129 -12.57 4.61 -11.80
N GLY A 130 -13.45 4.86 -12.78
CA GLY A 130 -13.91 6.20 -13.12
C GLY A 130 -14.61 6.89 -11.96
N ILE A 131 -15.51 6.19 -11.26
CA ILE A 131 -16.21 6.72 -10.09
C ILE A 131 -15.22 7.10 -8.98
N VAL A 132 -14.25 6.24 -8.68
CA VAL A 132 -13.23 6.51 -7.66
C VAL A 132 -12.38 7.72 -8.03
N LEU A 133 -11.92 7.82 -9.28
CA LEU A 133 -11.13 8.98 -9.75
C LEU A 133 -11.89 10.29 -9.67
N ILE A 134 -13.16 10.30 -10.09
CA ILE A 134 -14.02 11.50 -10.03
C ILE A 134 -14.23 11.89 -8.55
N SER A 135 -14.53 10.94 -7.69
CA SER A 135 -14.73 11.19 -6.25
C SER A 135 -13.46 11.75 -5.61
N LEU A 136 -12.29 11.16 -5.93
CA LEU A 136 -11.00 11.63 -5.42
C LEU A 136 -10.70 13.05 -5.89
N GLY A 137 -10.86 13.33 -7.18
CA GLY A 137 -10.66 14.66 -7.76
C GLY A 137 -11.58 15.72 -7.12
N THR A 138 -12.85 15.37 -6.90
CA THR A 138 -13.81 16.27 -6.24
C THR A 138 -13.40 16.59 -4.81
N ILE A 139 -12.97 15.58 -4.04
CA ILE A 139 -12.54 15.79 -2.65
C ILE A 139 -11.29 16.66 -2.59
N ILE A 140 -10.28 16.39 -3.42
CA ILE A 140 -9.04 17.17 -3.47
C ILE A 140 -9.37 18.62 -3.83
N TYR A 141 -10.17 18.85 -4.86
CA TYR A 141 -10.59 20.18 -5.28
C TYR A 141 -11.32 20.95 -4.18
N THR A 142 -12.25 20.30 -3.48
CA THR A 142 -13.00 20.96 -2.40
C THR A 142 -12.15 21.25 -1.16
N MET A 143 -11.14 20.41 -0.89
CA MET A 143 -10.20 20.66 0.22
C MET A 143 -9.31 21.86 -0.06
N GLU A 144 -8.80 21.99 -1.28
CA GLU A 144 -7.95 23.10 -1.70
C GLU A 144 -8.68 24.43 -1.61
N HIS A 145 -9.95 24.49 -2.07
CA HIS A 145 -10.75 25.72 -2.02
C HIS A 145 -11.18 26.13 -0.61
N ARG A 146 -11.23 25.21 0.35
CA ARG A 146 -11.54 25.54 1.75
C ARG A 146 -10.35 26.12 2.53
N GLU A 147 -9.15 25.91 2.06
CA GLU A 147 -7.92 26.42 2.71
C GLU A 147 -7.49 27.79 2.15
N GLY A 148 -8.07 28.22 1.04
CA GLY A 148 -7.81 29.53 0.43
C GLY A 148 -8.70 30.67 0.95
N HIS A 149 -9.57 30.38 1.90
CA HIS A 149 -10.44 31.34 2.60
C HIS A 149 -10.18 31.29 4.11
#